data_ccc4b0c3bf9ea3023574850484661384
#
_entry.id   ccc4b0c3bf9ea3023574850484661384
#
_cell.length_a   1.000
_cell.length_b   1.000
_cell.length_c   1.000
_cell.angle_alpha   90.00
_cell.angle_beta   90.00
_cell.angle_gamma   90.00
#
_symmetry.space_group_name_H-M   'P 1'
#
loop_
_entity.id
_entity.type
_entity.pdbx_description
1 polymer ?
#
loop_
_entity_poly.entity_id
_entity_poly.type
_entity_poly.pdbx_seq_one_letter_code
_entity_poly.pdbx_strand_id
1 'polypeptide(L)'
;FRRVLFRSKSTLDLAPRGFGKSTVGDVDYCITRILRDPNIRIMIGSKTQTQAEAFLKEVRTHFEQNEDLIRIFGDWKTSKDNVWNDREFTVNKRSIIKKEATLTALGASGAVISKHFDVIIGDDLVGLENARTEKQRSNLKEWFYSSLFPTLEPDGEIHILGTRYNPLDLYEDLIKSKDYVVNTQRAIRVVNGKKVSLWEEKFSLERLEVILKQSGKIIFNMQY
;
A
#
# COMPACT_ATOMS: atom_id res chain seq x y z
N PHE A 1 -2.30 -12.91 -9.45
CA PHE A 1 -1.99 -11.60 -8.88
C PHE A 1 -1.03 -11.72 -7.68
N ARG A 2 -1.38 -12.49 -6.63
CA ARG A 2 -0.54 -12.71 -5.42
C ARG A 2 0.89 -13.20 -5.70
N ARG A 3 1.15 -13.96 -6.79
CA ARG A 3 2.48 -14.53 -7.09
C ARG A 3 3.46 -13.54 -7.72
N VAL A 4 3.01 -12.40 -8.20
CA VAL A 4 3.84 -11.39 -8.88
C VAL A 4 4.25 -10.28 -7.92
N LEU A 5 3.38 -9.95 -6.96
CA LEU A 5 3.66 -8.97 -5.92
C LEU A 5 4.78 -9.48 -5.00
N PHE A 6 5.65 -8.58 -4.56
CA PHE A 6 6.63 -8.82 -3.49
C PHE A 6 7.72 -9.88 -3.78
N ARG A 7 8.13 -10.05 -5.04
CA ARG A 7 9.31 -10.86 -5.38
C ARG A 7 10.63 -10.10 -5.25
N SER A 8 10.56 -8.78 -5.22
CA SER A 8 11.70 -7.89 -5.12
C SER A 8 11.58 -7.04 -3.86
N LYS A 9 12.70 -6.56 -3.35
CA LYS A 9 12.76 -5.66 -2.19
C LYS A 9 12.09 -4.30 -2.47
N SER A 10 11.99 -3.87 -3.73
CA SER A 10 11.31 -2.64 -4.12
C SER A 10 10.33 -2.90 -5.25
N THR A 11 9.05 -2.64 -5.04
CA THR A 11 8.00 -2.81 -6.06
C THR A 11 7.15 -1.56 -6.23
N LEU A 12 6.71 -1.35 -7.47
CA LEU A 12 5.68 -0.37 -7.80
C LEU A 12 4.55 -1.09 -8.54
N ASP A 13 3.41 -1.23 -7.88
CA ASP A 13 2.25 -1.93 -8.40
C ASP A 13 1.14 -0.94 -8.76
N LEU A 14 1.02 -0.65 -10.05
CA LEU A 14 0.01 0.24 -10.59
C LEU A 14 -1.18 -0.58 -11.08
N ALA A 15 -2.32 -0.43 -10.42
CA ALA A 15 -3.53 -1.20 -10.74
C ALA A 15 -4.77 -0.31 -10.77
N PRO A 16 -5.82 -0.72 -11.52
CA PRO A 16 -7.04 0.04 -11.63
C PRO A 16 -7.75 0.18 -10.29
N ARG A 17 -8.50 1.26 -10.15
CA ARG A 17 -9.28 1.52 -8.95
C ARG A 17 -10.35 0.44 -8.73
N GLY A 18 -10.47 -0.04 -7.47
CA GLY A 18 -11.47 -1.05 -7.09
C GLY A 18 -11.09 -2.49 -7.41
N PHE A 19 -9.87 -2.75 -7.90
CA PHE A 19 -9.40 -4.10 -8.24
C PHE A 19 -8.65 -4.81 -7.10
N GLY A 20 -8.91 -4.44 -5.83
CA GLY A 20 -8.44 -5.17 -4.65
C GLY A 20 -6.95 -5.01 -4.32
N LYS A 21 -6.27 -3.99 -4.89
CA LYS A 21 -4.84 -3.78 -4.64
C LYS A 21 -4.52 -3.60 -3.15
N SER A 22 -5.26 -2.74 -2.47
CA SER A 22 -5.01 -2.44 -1.05
C SER A 22 -5.31 -3.61 -0.13
N THR A 23 -6.39 -4.38 -0.37
CA THR A 23 -6.68 -5.58 0.43
C THR A 23 -5.54 -6.59 0.38
N VAL A 24 -5.01 -6.86 -0.80
CA VAL A 24 -3.91 -7.84 -0.96
C VAL A 24 -2.56 -7.26 -0.55
N GLY A 25 -2.30 -6.01 -0.96
CA GLY A 25 -0.99 -5.36 -0.77
C GLY A 25 -0.76 -4.85 0.64
N ASP A 26 -1.80 -4.33 1.29
CA ASP A 26 -1.67 -3.75 2.63
C ASP A 26 -2.05 -4.76 3.70
N VAL A 27 -3.29 -5.25 3.68
CA VAL A 27 -3.86 -6.05 4.79
C VAL A 27 -3.28 -7.46 4.82
N ASP A 28 -3.47 -8.23 3.75
CA ASP A 28 -3.00 -9.63 3.69
C ASP A 28 -1.49 -9.74 3.82
N TYR A 29 -0.75 -8.78 3.21
CA TYR A 29 0.69 -8.77 3.27
C TYR A 29 1.20 -8.46 4.68
N CYS A 30 0.64 -7.43 5.34
CA CYS A 30 0.99 -7.10 6.73
C CYS A 30 0.75 -8.27 7.67
N ILE A 31 -0.44 -8.90 7.60
CA ILE A 31 -0.76 -10.06 8.45
C ILE A 31 0.26 -11.18 8.21
N THR A 32 0.54 -11.50 6.95
CA THR A 32 1.49 -12.55 6.60
C THR A 32 2.90 -12.27 7.12
N ARG A 33 3.39 -11.03 7.03
CA ARG A 33 4.71 -10.63 7.49
C ARG A 33 4.81 -10.65 9.02
N ILE A 34 3.79 -10.17 9.71
CA ILE A 34 3.73 -10.17 11.18
C ILE A 34 3.69 -11.61 11.73
N LEU A 35 2.90 -12.50 11.11
CA LEU A 35 2.85 -13.91 11.50
C LEU A 35 4.18 -14.65 11.31
N ARG A 36 4.99 -14.26 10.30
CA ARG A 36 6.32 -14.85 10.04
C ARG A 36 7.41 -14.30 10.94
N ASP A 37 7.36 -13.02 11.24
CA ASP A 37 8.31 -12.33 12.12
C ASP A 37 7.59 -11.33 13.04
N PRO A 38 7.34 -11.71 14.31
CA PRO A 38 6.72 -10.81 15.28
C PRO A 38 7.55 -9.56 15.62
N ASN A 39 8.85 -9.59 15.31
CA ASN A 39 9.78 -8.49 15.58
C ASN A 39 9.85 -7.46 14.45
N ILE A 40 9.14 -7.68 13.35
CA ILE A 40 9.10 -6.80 12.19
C ILE A 40 8.52 -5.42 12.53
N ARG A 41 9.02 -4.39 11.85
CA ARG A 41 8.50 -3.02 11.91
C ARG A 41 7.97 -2.66 10.53
N ILE A 42 6.67 -2.52 10.41
CA ILE A 42 5.99 -2.19 9.16
C ILE A 42 5.41 -0.78 9.25
N MET A 43 5.57 0.02 8.22
CA MET A 43 4.87 1.29 8.05
C MET A 43 3.89 1.19 6.88
N ILE A 44 2.62 1.54 7.12
CA ILE A 44 1.63 1.77 6.07
C ILE A 44 1.49 3.28 5.87
N GLY A 45 1.89 3.75 4.70
CA GLY A 45 1.72 5.12 4.25
C GLY A 45 0.55 5.26 3.29
N SER A 46 -0.25 6.31 3.43
CA SER A 46 -1.27 6.66 2.45
C SER A 46 -1.34 8.18 2.26
N LYS A 47 -2.12 8.65 1.26
CA LYS A 47 -2.24 10.09 0.99
C LYS A 47 -2.73 10.89 2.21
N THR A 48 -3.55 10.29 3.08
CA THR A 48 -4.04 10.91 4.33
C THR A 48 -3.79 10.00 5.52
N GLN A 49 -3.64 10.61 6.70
CA GLN A 49 -3.50 9.88 7.96
C GLN A 49 -4.70 8.97 8.23
N THR A 50 -5.93 9.48 8.04
CA THR A 50 -7.17 8.72 8.24
C THR A 50 -7.24 7.47 7.36
N GLN A 51 -6.75 7.53 6.13
CA GLN A 51 -6.73 6.38 5.23
C GLN A 51 -5.71 5.33 5.67
N ALA A 52 -4.52 5.75 6.08
CA ALA A 52 -3.52 4.84 6.64
C ALA A 52 -4.01 4.17 7.93
N GLU A 53 -4.68 4.92 8.81
CA GLU A 53 -5.30 4.41 10.03
C GLU A 53 -6.42 3.38 9.73
N ALA A 54 -7.18 3.56 8.66
CA ALA A 54 -8.22 2.60 8.26
C ALA A 54 -7.62 1.24 7.89
N PHE A 55 -6.51 1.21 7.13
CA PHE A 55 -5.80 -0.04 6.82
C PHE A 55 -5.19 -0.69 8.07
N LEU A 56 -4.55 0.09 8.92
CA LEU A 56 -4.02 -0.43 10.18
C LEU A 56 -5.13 -1.03 11.04
N LYS A 57 -6.28 -0.37 11.15
CA LYS A 57 -7.44 -0.86 11.88
C LYS A 57 -7.96 -2.18 11.31
N GLU A 58 -7.99 -2.34 9.99
CA GLU A 58 -8.40 -3.59 9.34
C GLU A 58 -7.44 -4.74 9.71
N VAL A 59 -6.12 -4.54 9.60
CA VAL A 59 -5.11 -5.52 10.03
C VAL A 59 -5.28 -5.87 11.51
N ARG A 60 -5.42 -4.87 12.37
CA ARG A 60 -5.63 -5.05 13.81
C ARG A 60 -6.89 -5.86 14.12
N THR A 61 -7.99 -5.58 13.40
CA THR A 61 -9.27 -6.30 13.57
C THR A 61 -9.11 -7.79 13.24
N HIS A 62 -8.30 -8.16 12.25
CA HIS A 62 -8.00 -9.56 11.99
C HIS A 62 -7.31 -10.24 13.18
N PHE A 63 -6.36 -9.60 13.84
CA PHE A 63 -5.72 -10.14 15.05
C PHE A 63 -6.66 -10.17 16.26
N GLU A 64 -7.70 -9.32 16.30
CA GLU A 64 -8.67 -9.26 17.40
C GLU A 64 -9.85 -10.19 17.24
N GLN A 65 -10.34 -10.42 16.01
CA GLN A 65 -11.68 -10.97 15.77
C GLN A 65 -11.72 -12.10 14.73
N ASN A 66 -10.65 -12.33 13.96
CA ASN A 66 -10.64 -13.40 12.98
C ASN A 66 -10.45 -14.75 13.69
N GLU A 67 -11.56 -15.48 13.89
CA GLU A 67 -11.59 -16.74 14.62
C GLU A 67 -10.65 -17.79 14.02
N ASP A 68 -10.54 -17.88 12.69
CA ASP A 68 -9.65 -18.82 12.03
C ASP A 68 -8.19 -18.46 12.25
N LEU A 69 -7.83 -17.17 12.19
CA LEU A 69 -6.48 -16.71 12.48
C LEU A 69 -6.10 -17.01 13.93
N ILE A 70 -6.98 -16.68 14.87
CA ILE A 70 -6.77 -16.93 16.30
C ILE A 70 -6.67 -18.42 16.59
N ARG A 71 -7.55 -19.25 16.01
CA ARG A 71 -7.55 -20.70 16.19
C ARG A 71 -6.27 -21.35 15.68
N ILE A 72 -5.72 -20.88 14.52
CA ILE A 72 -4.54 -21.49 13.88
C ILE A 72 -3.23 -20.97 14.48
N PHE A 73 -3.13 -19.67 14.73
CA PHE A 73 -1.89 -18.99 15.11
C PHE A 73 -1.85 -18.55 16.58
N GLY A 74 -2.97 -18.69 17.30
CA GLY A 74 -3.13 -18.23 18.67
C GLY A 74 -3.42 -16.73 18.79
N ASP A 75 -3.52 -16.23 20.02
CA ASP A 75 -3.78 -14.83 20.34
C ASP A 75 -2.52 -13.98 20.12
N TRP A 76 -2.67 -12.89 19.39
CA TRP A 76 -1.62 -11.91 19.05
C TRP A 76 -1.88 -10.53 19.64
N LYS A 77 -3.08 -10.34 20.25
CA LYS A 77 -3.43 -9.07 20.87
C LYS A 77 -2.56 -8.82 22.09
N THR A 78 -2.06 -7.60 22.20
CA THR A 78 -1.23 -7.23 23.34
C THR A 78 -2.04 -7.07 24.62
N SER A 79 -1.40 -7.37 25.76
CA SER A 79 -1.88 -6.97 27.08
C SER A 79 -1.61 -5.47 27.32
N LYS A 80 -2.10 -4.92 28.43
CA LYS A 80 -2.18 -3.47 28.73
C LYS A 80 -0.88 -2.66 28.60
N ASP A 81 0.27 -3.30 28.53
CA ASP A 81 1.59 -2.62 28.60
C ASP A 81 2.18 -2.20 27.24
N ASN A 82 1.61 -2.63 26.13
CA ASN A 82 2.07 -2.30 24.79
C ASN A 82 1.06 -1.45 24.03
N VAL A 83 1.56 -0.65 23.08
CA VAL A 83 0.72 0.20 22.24
C VAL A 83 -0.23 -0.64 21.37
N TRP A 84 -1.54 -0.30 21.43
CA TRP A 84 -2.60 -0.92 20.64
C TRP A 84 -3.69 0.09 20.33
N ASN A 85 -3.46 0.95 19.34
CA ASN A 85 -4.37 2.05 18.99
C ASN A 85 -4.56 2.18 17.46
N ASP A 86 -5.21 3.23 17.00
CA ASP A 86 -5.54 3.41 15.58
C ASP A 86 -4.34 3.88 14.74
N ARG A 87 -3.26 4.35 15.37
CA ARG A 87 -2.06 4.84 14.68
C ARG A 87 -0.93 3.82 14.66
N GLU A 88 -0.83 3.01 15.70
CA GLU A 88 0.20 1.99 15.79
C GLU A 88 -0.19 0.88 16.77
N PHE A 89 0.31 -0.32 16.53
CA PHE A 89 0.18 -1.42 17.48
C PHE A 89 1.42 -2.32 17.50
N THR A 90 1.64 -2.96 18.65
CA THR A 90 2.70 -3.95 18.87
C THR A 90 2.08 -5.27 19.29
N VAL A 91 2.40 -6.36 18.58
CA VAL A 91 1.88 -7.70 18.92
C VAL A 91 2.53 -8.26 20.18
N ASN A 92 1.78 -9.08 20.94
CA ASN A 92 2.26 -9.68 22.20
C ASN A 92 3.40 -10.69 22.01
N LYS A 93 3.58 -11.23 20.81
CA LYS A 93 4.64 -12.20 20.48
C LYS A 93 5.97 -11.55 20.11
N ARG A 94 6.06 -10.23 20.10
CA ARG A 94 7.32 -9.52 19.93
C ARG A 94 8.26 -9.83 21.09
N SER A 95 9.48 -10.28 20.80
CA SER A 95 10.51 -10.64 21.80
C SER A 95 11.63 -9.62 21.90
N ILE A 96 11.78 -8.73 20.90
CA ILE A 96 12.84 -7.72 20.84
C ILE A 96 12.25 -6.34 21.15
N ILE A 97 12.85 -5.63 22.11
CA ILE A 97 12.48 -4.24 22.42
C ILE A 97 12.96 -3.34 21.28
N LYS A 98 12.04 -2.69 20.60
CA LYS A 98 12.29 -1.70 19.54
C LYS A 98 11.47 -0.44 19.82
N LYS A 99 11.94 0.70 19.34
CA LYS A 99 11.27 2.00 19.48
C LYS A 99 9.96 2.02 18.69
N GLU A 100 9.97 1.47 17.47
CA GLU A 100 8.82 1.45 16.58
C GLU A 100 7.89 0.27 16.90
N ALA A 101 6.60 0.48 16.73
CA ALA A 101 5.58 -0.56 16.84
C ALA A 101 5.72 -1.64 15.74
N THR A 102 4.97 -2.73 15.84
CA THR A 102 4.90 -3.77 14.80
C THR A 102 4.29 -3.21 13.51
N LEU A 103 3.23 -2.41 13.63
CA LEU A 103 2.62 -1.71 12.51
C LEU A 103 2.37 -0.26 12.90
N THR A 104 2.74 0.67 12.00
CA THR A 104 2.54 2.13 12.17
C THR A 104 1.85 2.70 10.93
N ALA A 105 0.80 3.50 11.13
CA ALA A 105 0.08 4.20 10.07
C ALA A 105 0.57 5.65 9.92
N LEU A 106 0.83 6.10 8.69
CA LEU A 106 1.34 7.42 8.40
C LEU A 106 0.69 8.03 7.16
N GLY A 107 0.21 9.28 7.27
CA GLY A 107 -0.22 10.06 6.12
C GLY A 107 0.95 10.67 5.35
N ALA A 108 0.83 10.82 4.03
CA ALA A 108 1.80 11.55 3.20
C ALA A 108 1.98 12.98 3.76
N SER A 109 3.22 13.43 3.82
CA SER A 109 3.66 14.67 4.48
C SER A 109 3.65 14.62 6.02
N GLY A 110 3.34 13.46 6.64
CA GLY A 110 3.50 13.25 8.07
C GLY A 110 4.98 13.22 8.50
N ALA A 111 5.24 13.59 9.75
CA ALA A 111 6.59 13.54 10.32
C ALA A 111 7.03 12.09 10.58
N VAL A 112 8.10 11.67 9.94
CA VAL A 112 8.67 10.30 10.07
C VAL A 112 10.04 10.33 10.77
N ILE A 113 10.40 11.47 11.34
CA ILE A 113 11.74 11.72 11.87
C ILE A 113 12.12 10.67 12.93
N SER A 114 13.32 10.12 12.81
CA SER A 114 13.91 9.17 13.75
C SER A 114 13.17 7.84 13.92
N LYS A 115 12.39 7.42 12.94
CA LYS A 115 11.79 6.06 12.86
C LYS A 115 12.57 5.21 11.85
N HIS A 116 12.54 3.87 12.07
CA HIS A 116 13.17 2.88 11.19
C HIS A 116 12.22 1.72 10.95
N PHE A 117 12.08 1.32 9.69
CA PHE A 117 11.14 0.27 9.29
C PHE A 117 11.83 -0.82 8.46
N ASP A 118 11.47 -2.05 8.72
CA ASP A 118 11.92 -3.21 7.94
C ASP A 118 11.10 -3.34 6.64
N VAL A 119 9.84 -2.83 6.66
CA VAL A 119 8.95 -2.79 5.49
C VAL A 119 8.22 -1.45 5.45
N ILE A 120 8.19 -0.85 4.27
CA ILE A 120 7.35 0.32 3.96
C ILE A 120 6.34 -0.08 2.89
N ILE A 121 5.06 0.17 3.16
CA ILE A 121 3.97 0.03 2.19
C ILE A 121 3.39 1.40 1.95
N GLY A 122 3.40 1.87 0.69
CA GLY A 122 2.80 3.14 0.30
C GLY A 122 1.57 2.90 -0.57
N ASP A 123 0.37 3.04 0.00
CA ASP A 123 -0.88 2.88 -0.75
C ASP A 123 -1.49 4.22 -1.15
N ASP A 124 -1.68 4.37 -2.48
CA ASP A 124 -2.24 5.58 -3.08
C ASP A 124 -1.60 6.89 -2.55
N LEU A 125 -0.26 6.92 -2.42
CA LEU A 125 0.48 8.12 -2.00
C LEU A 125 0.22 9.31 -2.93
N VAL A 126 0.02 9.05 -4.22
CA VAL A 126 -0.37 10.05 -5.22
C VAL A 126 -1.88 10.10 -5.33
N GLY A 127 -2.45 11.30 -5.27
CA GLY A 127 -3.87 11.56 -5.47
C GLY A 127 -4.08 12.89 -6.20
N LEU A 128 -5.33 13.24 -6.52
CA LEU A 128 -5.65 14.50 -7.20
C LEU A 128 -5.17 15.73 -6.42
N GLU A 129 -5.22 15.65 -5.09
CA GLU A 129 -4.88 16.75 -4.19
C GLU A 129 -3.39 17.09 -4.19
N ASN A 130 -2.51 16.09 -4.42
CA ASN A 130 -1.06 16.27 -4.37
C ASN A 130 -0.36 16.06 -5.73
N ALA A 131 -1.12 15.79 -6.79
CA ALA A 131 -0.58 15.62 -8.15
C ALA A 131 -0.97 16.74 -9.12
N ARG A 132 -1.88 17.64 -8.75
CA ARG A 132 -2.48 18.63 -9.65
C ARG A 132 -1.50 19.71 -10.09
N THR A 133 -0.79 20.33 -9.15
CA THR A 133 0.17 21.39 -9.45
C THR A 133 1.61 20.88 -9.36
N GLU A 134 2.53 21.56 -10.03
CA GLU A 134 3.96 21.25 -9.98
C GLU A 134 4.49 21.30 -8.53
N LYS A 135 4.13 22.36 -7.78
CA LYS A 135 4.51 22.50 -6.38
C LYS A 135 4.04 21.33 -5.50
N GLN A 136 2.81 20.89 -5.69
CA GLN A 136 2.28 19.73 -4.94
C GLN A 136 3.05 18.44 -5.27
N ARG A 137 3.34 18.21 -6.55
CA ARG A 137 4.14 17.04 -6.97
C ARG A 137 5.56 17.10 -6.41
N SER A 138 6.19 18.28 -6.45
CA SER A 138 7.54 18.51 -5.91
C SER A 138 7.57 18.25 -4.39
N ASN A 139 6.61 18.79 -3.63
CA ASN A 139 6.52 18.58 -2.18
C ASN A 139 6.35 17.09 -1.82
N LEU A 140 5.53 16.34 -2.58
CA LEU A 140 5.37 14.90 -2.36
C LEU A 140 6.67 14.14 -2.63
N LYS A 141 7.37 14.46 -3.73
CA LYS A 141 8.65 13.84 -4.08
C LYS A 141 9.71 14.17 -3.03
N GLU A 142 9.80 15.41 -2.59
CA GLU A 142 10.72 15.83 -1.54
C GLU A 142 10.45 15.06 -0.24
N TRP A 143 9.19 14.99 0.20
CA TRP A 143 8.83 14.20 1.36
C TRP A 143 9.17 12.71 1.21
N PHE A 144 8.91 12.13 0.06
CA PHE A 144 9.22 10.72 -0.21
C PHE A 144 10.71 10.45 -0.11
N TYR A 145 11.55 11.23 -0.80
CA TYR A 145 12.99 10.98 -0.86
C TYR A 145 13.77 11.47 0.36
N SER A 146 13.35 12.57 0.98
CA SER A 146 14.09 13.15 2.12
C SER A 146 13.55 12.76 3.49
N SER A 147 12.31 12.29 3.57
CA SER A 147 11.72 11.93 4.87
C SER A 147 11.33 10.46 4.96
N LEU A 148 10.58 9.92 3.99
CA LEU A 148 10.07 8.56 4.05
C LEU A 148 11.15 7.52 3.74
N PHE A 149 11.76 7.61 2.55
CA PHE A 149 12.71 6.61 2.06
C PHE A 149 13.91 6.39 3.01
N PRO A 150 14.51 7.43 3.65
CA PRO A 150 15.60 7.25 4.61
C PRO A 150 15.22 6.51 5.89
N THR A 151 13.95 6.26 6.14
CA THR A 151 13.51 5.45 7.29
C THR A 151 13.50 3.94 7.01
N LEU A 152 13.72 3.55 5.75
CA LEU A 152 13.85 2.14 5.39
C LEU A 152 15.21 1.62 5.85
N GLU A 153 15.20 0.46 6.51
CA GLU A 153 16.44 -0.23 6.88
C GLU A 153 17.20 -0.69 5.63
N PRO A 154 18.53 -0.83 5.68
CA PRO A 154 19.35 -1.20 4.51
C PRO A 154 18.90 -2.48 3.81
N ASP A 155 18.43 -3.47 4.58
CA ASP A 155 17.88 -4.73 4.08
C ASP A 155 16.35 -4.73 3.95
N GLY A 156 15.72 -3.59 4.17
CA GLY A 156 14.28 -3.43 4.16
C GLY A 156 13.64 -3.57 2.78
N GLU A 157 12.32 -3.61 2.78
CA GLU A 157 11.47 -3.76 1.60
C GLU A 157 10.55 -2.54 1.47
N ILE A 158 10.38 -2.03 0.24
CA ILE A 158 9.43 -0.95 -0.03
C ILE A 158 8.48 -1.35 -1.16
N HIS A 159 7.19 -1.30 -0.88
CA HIS A 159 6.13 -1.68 -1.79
C HIS A 159 5.18 -0.52 -1.98
N ILE A 160 5.14 0.02 -3.19
CA ILE A 160 4.27 1.14 -3.54
C ILE A 160 3.12 0.62 -4.39
N LEU A 161 1.91 0.85 -3.92
CA LEU A 161 0.68 0.54 -4.63
C LEU A 161 0.00 1.85 -5.03
N GLY A 162 -0.51 1.92 -6.25
CA GLY A 162 -1.14 3.17 -6.65
C GLY A 162 -1.93 3.12 -7.93
N THR A 163 -2.54 4.27 -8.20
CA THR A 163 -3.21 4.58 -9.44
C THR A 163 -2.60 5.85 -10.01
N ARG A 164 -2.31 5.92 -11.30
CA ARG A 164 -1.67 7.09 -11.90
C ARG A 164 -2.65 8.25 -12.04
N TYR A 165 -2.17 9.44 -11.68
CA TYR A 165 -2.95 10.67 -11.80
C TYR A 165 -2.29 11.71 -12.70
N ASN A 166 -0.97 11.69 -12.84
CA ASN A 166 -0.23 12.66 -13.65
C ASN A 166 1.02 11.99 -14.23
N PRO A 167 1.38 12.27 -15.51
CA PRO A 167 2.61 11.76 -16.13
C PRO A 167 3.90 12.19 -15.43
N LEU A 168 3.85 13.24 -14.60
CA LEU A 168 5.01 13.82 -13.91
C LEU A 168 4.93 13.63 -12.39
N ASP A 169 4.12 12.67 -11.93
CA ASP A 169 3.98 12.36 -10.51
C ASP A 169 5.17 11.55 -9.95
N LEU A 170 5.12 11.23 -8.65
CA LEU A 170 6.13 10.41 -7.97
C LEU A 170 6.35 9.06 -8.66
N TYR A 171 5.27 8.43 -9.13
CA TYR A 171 5.37 7.09 -9.74
C TYR A 171 6.18 7.09 -11.03
N GLU A 172 6.18 8.19 -11.80
CA GLU A 172 7.05 8.33 -12.96
C GLU A 172 8.55 8.32 -12.58
N ASP A 173 8.90 8.96 -11.48
CA ASP A 173 10.29 8.97 -11.00
C ASP A 173 10.69 7.55 -10.56
N LEU A 174 9.82 6.83 -9.87
CA LEU A 174 10.07 5.43 -9.46
C LEU A 174 10.21 4.50 -10.67
N ILE A 175 9.41 4.69 -11.73
CA ILE A 175 9.55 3.94 -12.99
C ILE A 175 10.92 4.21 -13.64
N LYS A 176 11.34 5.47 -13.67
CA LYS A 176 12.60 5.88 -14.32
C LYS A 176 13.86 5.46 -13.55
N SER A 177 13.77 5.37 -12.22
CA SER A 177 14.93 4.99 -11.38
C SER A 177 15.44 3.59 -11.67
N LYS A 178 14.58 2.69 -12.19
CA LYS A 178 14.86 1.26 -12.41
C LYS A 178 15.20 0.45 -11.15
N ASP A 179 15.08 1.06 -9.98
CA ASP A 179 15.30 0.39 -8.69
C ASP A 179 14.06 -0.40 -8.23
N TYR A 180 12.93 -0.16 -8.90
CA TYR A 180 11.66 -0.80 -8.60
C TYR A 180 11.28 -1.83 -9.68
N VAL A 181 10.81 -2.98 -9.25
CA VAL A 181 10.08 -3.88 -10.16
C VAL A 181 8.68 -3.30 -10.37
N VAL A 182 8.42 -2.85 -11.59
CA VAL A 182 7.18 -2.17 -11.95
C VAL A 182 6.19 -3.16 -12.53
N ASN A 183 5.03 -3.28 -11.91
CA ASN A 183 3.89 -4.05 -12.40
C ASN A 183 2.75 -3.09 -12.74
N THR A 184 2.36 -3.04 -14.00
CA THR A 184 1.23 -2.22 -14.42
C THR A 184 0.11 -3.11 -14.92
N GLN A 185 -1.07 -2.98 -14.32
CA GLN A 185 -2.28 -3.67 -14.71
C GLN A 185 -3.30 -2.66 -15.27
N ARG A 186 -3.96 -3.04 -16.36
CA ARG A 186 -5.07 -2.26 -16.94
C ARG A 186 -6.37 -3.01 -16.74
N ALA A 187 -7.47 -2.29 -16.50
CA ALA A 187 -8.79 -2.89 -16.35
C ALA A 187 -9.22 -3.67 -17.62
N ILE A 188 -8.84 -3.17 -18.79
CA ILE A 188 -9.07 -3.84 -20.08
C ILE A 188 -7.73 -4.25 -20.67
N ARG A 189 -7.59 -5.54 -20.98
CA ARG A 189 -6.43 -6.14 -21.64
C ARG A 189 -6.79 -6.69 -22.99
N VAL A 190 -5.82 -6.88 -23.86
CA VAL A 190 -5.99 -7.59 -25.13
C VAL A 190 -5.31 -8.95 -25.04
N VAL A 191 -6.08 -10.01 -25.15
CA VAL A 191 -5.60 -11.40 -25.13
C VAL A 191 -6.08 -12.05 -26.42
N ASN A 192 -5.16 -12.58 -27.24
CA ASN A 192 -5.47 -13.17 -28.55
C ASN A 192 -6.33 -12.27 -29.45
N GLY A 193 -6.02 -10.96 -29.49
CA GLY A 193 -6.75 -9.98 -30.28
C GLY A 193 -8.13 -9.57 -29.75
N LYS A 194 -8.59 -10.14 -28.65
CA LYS A 194 -9.89 -9.81 -28.03
C LYS A 194 -9.67 -9.00 -26.74
N LYS A 195 -10.56 -8.03 -26.54
CA LYS A 195 -10.62 -7.29 -25.27
C LYS A 195 -11.16 -8.21 -24.17
N VAL A 196 -10.49 -8.24 -23.02
CA VAL A 196 -10.94 -8.98 -21.83
C VAL A 196 -10.79 -8.07 -20.61
N SER A 197 -11.71 -8.19 -19.67
CA SER A 197 -11.57 -7.52 -18.39
C SER A 197 -10.48 -8.19 -17.52
N LEU A 198 -9.81 -7.42 -16.69
CA LEU A 198 -8.87 -7.94 -15.68
C LEU A 198 -9.63 -8.72 -14.59
N TRP A 199 -10.86 -8.35 -14.29
CA TRP A 199 -11.71 -8.98 -13.27
C TRP A 199 -13.17 -8.96 -13.75
N GLU A 200 -13.52 -9.96 -14.57
CA GLU A 200 -14.79 -10.01 -15.28
C GLU A 200 -16.01 -10.06 -14.33
N GLU A 201 -15.90 -10.81 -13.21
CA GLU A 201 -17.01 -10.98 -12.28
C GLU A 201 -17.41 -9.68 -11.56
N LYS A 202 -16.47 -8.76 -11.34
CA LYS A 202 -16.72 -7.48 -10.68
C LYS A 202 -16.87 -6.32 -11.66
N PHE A 203 -16.06 -6.33 -12.71
CA PHE A 203 -15.99 -5.29 -13.73
C PHE A 203 -16.04 -5.93 -15.12
N SER A 204 -17.23 -6.32 -15.57
CA SER A 204 -17.40 -6.83 -16.95
C SER A 204 -17.01 -5.77 -17.98
N LEU A 205 -16.74 -6.18 -19.22
CA LEU A 205 -16.43 -5.24 -20.30
C LEU A 205 -17.54 -4.20 -20.48
N GLU A 206 -18.82 -4.60 -20.42
CA GLU A 206 -19.97 -3.71 -20.55
C GLU A 206 -19.98 -2.67 -19.43
N ARG A 207 -19.71 -3.09 -18.18
CA ARG A 207 -19.61 -2.17 -17.04
C ARG A 207 -18.47 -1.17 -17.21
N LEU A 208 -17.30 -1.62 -17.69
CA LEU A 208 -16.17 -0.74 -17.97
C LEU A 208 -16.48 0.25 -19.08
N GLU A 209 -17.22 -0.14 -20.11
CA GLU A 209 -17.69 0.77 -21.18
C GLU A 209 -18.67 1.82 -20.66
N VAL A 210 -19.58 1.45 -19.75
CA VAL A 210 -20.47 2.41 -19.08
C VAL A 210 -19.66 3.43 -18.27
N ILE A 211 -18.67 2.97 -17.48
CA ILE A 211 -17.79 3.85 -16.71
C ILE A 211 -17.02 4.79 -17.65
N LEU A 212 -16.48 4.27 -18.76
CA LEU A 212 -15.79 5.08 -19.78
C LEU A 212 -16.68 6.19 -20.34
N LYS A 213 -17.93 5.86 -20.67
CA LYS A 213 -18.91 6.85 -21.18
C LYS A 213 -19.24 7.93 -20.15
N GLN A 214 -19.37 7.55 -18.88
CA GLN A 214 -19.73 8.47 -17.79
C GLN A 214 -18.56 9.35 -17.35
N SER A 215 -17.36 8.79 -17.20
CA SER A 215 -16.18 9.51 -16.70
C SER A 215 -15.40 10.24 -17.80
N GLY A 216 -15.59 9.85 -19.06
CA GLY A 216 -14.80 10.32 -20.18
C GLY A 216 -13.41 9.64 -20.28
N LYS A 217 -12.84 9.66 -21.48
CA LYS A 217 -11.62 8.92 -21.81
C LYS A 217 -10.42 9.29 -20.94
N ILE A 218 -10.27 10.57 -20.59
CA ILE A 218 -9.11 11.04 -19.79
C ILE A 218 -9.17 10.43 -18.40
N ILE A 219 -10.29 10.58 -17.69
CA ILE A 219 -10.46 10.06 -16.33
C ILE A 219 -10.41 8.54 -16.32
N PHE A 220 -11.05 7.90 -17.30
CA PHE A 220 -10.99 6.44 -17.41
C PHE A 220 -9.56 5.93 -17.55
N ASN A 221 -8.76 6.50 -18.46
CA ASN A 221 -7.37 6.07 -18.68
C ASN A 221 -6.45 6.33 -17.46
N MET A 222 -6.83 7.27 -16.58
CA MET A 222 -6.09 7.52 -15.34
C MET A 222 -6.42 6.50 -14.25
N GLN A 223 -7.65 5.98 -14.21
CA GLN A 223 -8.14 5.16 -13.09
C GLN A 223 -8.32 3.68 -13.44
N TYR A 224 -8.41 3.34 -14.73
CA TYR A 224 -8.70 1.99 -15.23
C TYR A 224 -7.72 1.57 -16.33
#